data_fc2e0c544adbaefbe27a24175dbbcf37
#
_entry.id   fc2e0c544adbaefbe27a24175dbbcf37
#
_cell.length_a   1.000
_cell.length_b   1.000
_cell.length_c   1.000
_cell.angle_alpha   90.00
_cell.angle_beta   90.00
_cell.angle_gamma   90.00
#
_symmetry.space_group_name_H-M   'P 1'
#
loop_
_entity.id
_entity.type
_entity.pdbx_description
1 polymer ?
#
loop_
_entity_poly.entity_id
_entity_poly.type
_entity_poly.pdbx_seq_one_letter_code
_entity_poly.pdbx_strand_id
1 'polypeptide(L)'
;MAKIAIIGSSFSECLYSVRNEPNMSDWSTEKRIEWAENEWPSAFILEQHEGHWVQLLEKRYPQHEFHIFAKGGAGWEYSEITLHKIAELKFDRVIVELQELRLMLDDSTHVCFLPTITTVKQIAEEISKTIAWQSTRGKQIVLMDEVVNYIATYIVGPVYATRYRQYLLSLKSIWPKVFNKLGVWAYLPINMPWSKVDLHAEIFSNELNIFEDTVIEEWIREDPINNSYDSWIDMYCGVDRQHANEKGMQLIVDFLLKQPSIQKVFE
;
A
#
# COMPACT_ATOMS: atom_id res chain seq x y z
N MET A 1 28.29 2.55 -5.41
CA MET A 1 26.92 2.79 -5.94
C MET A 1 26.15 1.49 -5.73
N ALA A 2 25.09 1.51 -4.95
CA ALA A 2 24.25 0.34 -4.70
C ALA A 2 22.95 0.44 -5.49
N LYS A 3 22.43 -0.70 -5.93
CA LYS A 3 21.08 -0.82 -6.52
C LYS A 3 20.09 -1.14 -5.43
N ILE A 4 19.09 -0.30 -5.27
CA ILE A 4 18.04 -0.43 -4.26
C ILE A 4 16.74 -0.81 -4.96
N ALA A 5 16.18 -1.97 -4.62
CA ALA A 5 14.87 -2.37 -5.09
C ALA A 5 13.78 -1.85 -4.14
N ILE A 6 12.73 -1.28 -4.69
CA ILE A 6 11.53 -0.84 -3.99
C ILE A 6 10.40 -1.79 -4.37
N ILE A 7 9.82 -2.46 -3.39
CA ILE A 7 8.66 -3.35 -3.57
C ILE A 7 7.48 -2.75 -2.85
N GLY A 8 6.32 -2.70 -3.48
CA GLY A 8 5.14 -2.15 -2.83
C GLY A 8 3.88 -2.16 -3.69
N SER A 9 2.90 -1.41 -3.20
CA SER A 9 1.61 -1.19 -3.84
C SER A 9 1.59 0.11 -4.65
N SER A 10 0.40 0.66 -4.84
CA SER A 10 0.21 1.97 -5.48
C SER A 10 0.93 3.12 -4.77
N PHE A 11 1.16 3.01 -3.46
CA PHE A 11 1.92 4.00 -2.69
C PHE A 11 3.42 4.02 -3.06
N SER A 12 3.93 2.96 -3.67
CA SER A 12 5.32 2.84 -4.14
C SER A 12 5.45 2.82 -5.67
N GLU A 13 4.36 2.75 -6.41
CA GLU A 13 4.38 2.56 -7.88
C GLU A 13 4.82 3.81 -8.64
N CYS A 14 4.80 4.97 -8.05
CA CYS A 14 5.19 6.26 -8.68
C CYS A 14 4.40 6.63 -9.96
N LEU A 15 3.21 6.06 -10.14
CA LEU A 15 2.41 6.26 -11.36
C LEU A 15 1.39 7.40 -11.24
N TYR A 16 1.22 7.97 -10.05
CA TYR A 16 0.19 8.98 -9.82
C TYR A 16 0.75 10.38 -10.03
N SER A 17 0.17 11.10 -10.99
CA SER A 17 0.54 12.49 -11.27
C SER A 17 -0.24 13.46 -10.37
N VAL A 18 0.45 14.14 -9.47
CA VAL A 18 -0.11 15.24 -8.67
C VAL A 18 -0.20 16.54 -9.49
N ARG A 19 0.53 16.62 -10.62
CA ARG A 19 0.67 17.87 -11.39
C ARG A 19 -0.56 18.28 -12.22
N ASN A 20 -1.42 17.33 -12.57
CA ASN A 20 -2.61 17.58 -13.41
C ASN A 20 -3.90 17.65 -12.61
N GLU A 21 -3.82 17.66 -11.29
CA GLU A 21 -4.99 17.82 -10.44
C GLU A 21 -5.47 19.28 -10.47
N PRO A 22 -6.75 19.54 -10.75
CA PRO A 22 -7.31 20.87 -10.60
C PRO A 22 -7.26 21.27 -9.13
N ASN A 23 -7.12 22.57 -8.86
CA ASN A 23 -7.27 23.04 -7.48
C ASN A 23 -8.71 22.77 -7.01
N MET A 24 -8.85 21.84 -6.09
CA MET A 24 -10.15 21.36 -5.58
C MET A 24 -10.49 21.90 -4.19
N SER A 25 -9.74 22.88 -3.67
CA SER A 25 -9.95 23.43 -2.34
C SER A 25 -11.40 23.83 -2.07
N ASP A 26 -12.08 24.32 -3.11
CA ASP A 26 -13.47 24.84 -3.02
C ASP A 26 -14.51 23.86 -3.57
N TRP A 27 -14.13 22.63 -3.86
CA TRP A 27 -15.06 21.64 -4.42
C TRP A 27 -15.78 20.87 -3.32
N SER A 28 -17.10 20.66 -3.53
CA SER A 28 -17.84 19.73 -2.68
C SER A 28 -17.38 18.30 -2.87
N THR A 29 -17.68 17.44 -1.90
CA THR A 29 -17.34 16.00 -1.97
C THR A 29 -17.97 15.35 -3.21
N GLU A 30 -19.22 15.69 -3.54
CA GLU A 30 -19.93 15.18 -4.70
C GLU A 30 -19.22 15.56 -6.01
N LYS A 31 -18.78 16.80 -6.13
CA LYS A 31 -18.04 17.28 -7.31
C LYS A 31 -16.69 16.59 -7.46
N ARG A 32 -16.00 16.30 -6.37
CA ARG A 32 -14.73 15.53 -6.40
C ARG A 32 -14.96 14.10 -6.85
N ILE A 33 -16.04 13.45 -6.37
CA ILE A 33 -16.43 12.10 -6.80
C ILE A 33 -16.77 12.09 -8.29
N GLU A 34 -17.59 13.02 -8.75
CA GLU A 34 -17.97 13.14 -10.16
C GLU A 34 -16.74 13.34 -11.06
N TRP A 35 -15.80 14.19 -10.66
CA TRP A 35 -14.55 14.37 -11.39
C TRP A 35 -13.70 13.10 -11.39
N ALA A 36 -13.57 12.45 -10.26
CA ALA A 36 -12.82 11.20 -10.13
C ALA A 36 -13.42 10.09 -11.03
N GLU A 37 -14.73 10.02 -11.17
CA GLU A 37 -15.39 9.03 -12.02
C GLU A 37 -15.24 9.32 -13.53
N ASN A 38 -15.23 10.58 -13.94
CA ASN A 38 -15.26 10.99 -15.32
C ASN A 38 -13.87 11.36 -15.88
N GLU A 39 -13.07 12.09 -15.12
CA GLU A 39 -11.81 12.66 -15.58
C GLU A 39 -10.58 11.89 -15.08
N TRP A 40 -10.74 11.15 -13.99
CA TRP A 40 -9.66 10.37 -13.38
C TRP A 40 -8.89 9.48 -14.37
N PRO A 41 -9.52 8.69 -15.26
CA PRO A 41 -8.78 7.86 -16.20
C PRO A 41 -7.89 8.64 -17.16
N SER A 42 -8.23 9.91 -17.45
CA SER A 42 -7.45 10.77 -18.34
C SER A 42 -6.45 11.66 -17.62
N ALA A 43 -6.64 11.90 -16.30
CA ALA A 43 -5.74 12.69 -15.48
C ALA A 43 -4.49 11.89 -15.03
N PHE A 44 -4.57 10.56 -15.03
CA PHE A 44 -3.44 9.68 -14.77
C PHE A 44 -2.60 9.45 -16.02
N ILE A 45 -1.83 10.44 -16.41
CA ILE A 45 -0.76 10.22 -17.36
C ILE A 45 0.38 9.54 -16.57
N LEU A 46 0.79 8.38 -17.05
CA LEU A 46 1.86 7.51 -16.54
C LEU A 46 3.25 8.18 -16.59
N GLU A 47 3.37 9.43 -16.23
CA GLU A 47 4.65 10.10 -16.13
C GLU A 47 5.21 9.95 -14.72
N GLN A 48 6.47 9.55 -14.64
CA GLN A 48 7.20 9.46 -13.38
C GLN A 48 7.09 10.77 -12.62
N HIS A 49 6.58 10.69 -11.41
CA HIS A 49 6.23 11.85 -10.63
C HIS A 49 7.46 12.43 -9.94
N GLU A 50 7.91 13.63 -10.30
CA GLU A 50 9.07 14.27 -9.67
C GLU A 50 8.93 14.51 -8.16
N GLY A 51 7.72 14.46 -7.62
CA GLY A 51 7.42 14.61 -6.20
C GLY A 51 7.18 13.32 -5.43
N HIS A 52 7.25 12.15 -6.07
CA HIS A 52 7.02 10.89 -5.39
C HIS A 52 8.13 10.57 -4.37
N TRP A 53 7.77 9.92 -3.25
CA TRP A 53 8.70 9.67 -2.16
C TRP A 53 9.97 8.92 -2.58
N VAL A 54 9.89 7.99 -3.54
CA VAL A 54 11.07 7.28 -4.07
C VAL A 54 12.00 8.25 -4.78
N GLN A 55 11.47 9.16 -5.59
CA GLN A 55 12.27 10.17 -6.30
C GLN A 55 12.84 11.23 -5.35
N LEU A 56 12.12 11.56 -4.27
CA LEU A 56 12.66 12.42 -3.22
C LEU A 56 13.85 11.74 -2.52
N LEU A 57 13.78 10.42 -2.28
CA LEU A 57 14.91 9.64 -1.76
C LEU A 57 16.06 9.56 -2.78
N GLU A 58 15.78 9.35 -4.06
CA GLU A 58 16.79 9.35 -5.12
C GLU A 58 17.55 10.68 -5.20
N LYS A 59 16.85 11.80 -5.11
CA LYS A 59 17.48 13.13 -5.04
C LYS A 59 18.34 13.30 -3.79
N ARG A 60 17.95 12.71 -2.66
CA ARG A 60 18.68 12.79 -1.38
C ARG A 60 19.88 11.86 -1.33
N TYR A 61 19.82 10.73 -2.03
CA TYR A 61 20.87 9.72 -2.09
C TYR A 61 21.32 9.44 -3.53
N PRO A 62 21.88 10.45 -4.24
CA PRO A 62 22.22 10.35 -5.67
C PRO A 62 23.33 9.34 -5.97
N GLN A 63 24.01 8.83 -4.93
CA GLN A 63 24.99 7.76 -5.05
C GLN A 63 24.37 6.36 -5.19
N HIS A 64 23.04 6.22 -5.10
CA HIS A 64 22.33 4.96 -5.27
C HIS A 64 21.45 5.00 -6.52
N GLU A 65 21.16 3.84 -7.06
CA GLU A 65 20.23 3.62 -8.18
C GLU A 65 18.96 2.94 -7.64
N PHE A 66 17.80 3.55 -7.85
CA PHE A 66 16.53 3.03 -7.36
C PHE A 66 15.76 2.32 -8.48
N HIS A 67 15.30 1.12 -8.21
CA HIS A 67 14.49 0.31 -9.11
C HIS A 67 13.15 -0.01 -8.47
N ILE A 68 12.06 0.35 -9.13
CA ILE A 68 10.72 0.20 -8.60
C ILE A 68 10.08 -1.07 -9.15
N PHE A 69 9.71 -1.96 -8.24
CA PHE A 69 9.00 -3.20 -8.48
C PHE A 69 7.66 -3.16 -7.72
N ALA A 70 6.94 -2.07 -7.86
CA ALA A 70 5.64 -1.87 -7.22
C ALA A 70 4.52 -2.02 -8.25
N LYS A 71 3.32 -2.38 -7.78
CA LYS A 71 2.13 -2.53 -8.62
C LYS A 71 0.90 -2.09 -7.85
N GLY A 72 0.15 -1.14 -8.41
CA GLY A 72 -1.11 -0.66 -7.85
C GLY A 72 -2.09 -1.81 -7.63
N GLY A 73 -2.69 -1.83 -6.44
CA GLY A 73 -3.61 -2.89 -6.05
C GLY A 73 -2.96 -4.23 -5.72
N ALA A 74 -1.63 -4.35 -5.78
CA ALA A 74 -0.95 -5.59 -5.45
C ALA A 74 -1.11 -5.97 -3.97
N GLY A 75 -1.23 -7.25 -3.69
CA GLY A 75 -1.20 -7.85 -2.36
C GLY A 75 0.20 -8.37 -2.00
N TRP A 76 0.34 -8.91 -0.81
CA TRP A 76 1.60 -9.44 -0.28
C TRP A 76 2.17 -10.59 -1.12
N GLU A 77 1.34 -11.37 -1.81
CA GLU A 77 1.78 -12.44 -2.71
C GLU A 77 2.63 -11.89 -3.85
N TYR A 78 2.26 -10.73 -4.39
CA TYR A 78 3.06 -10.05 -5.40
C TYR A 78 4.44 -9.67 -4.85
N SER A 79 4.49 -9.16 -3.62
CA SER A 79 5.76 -8.82 -2.97
C SER A 79 6.62 -10.05 -2.73
N GLU A 80 6.04 -11.18 -2.32
CA GLU A 80 6.76 -12.43 -2.10
C GLU A 80 7.39 -12.94 -3.41
N ILE A 81 6.60 -12.99 -4.49
CA ILE A 81 7.10 -13.39 -5.81
C ILE A 81 8.21 -12.43 -6.29
N THR A 82 8.00 -11.13 -6.08
CA THR A 82 8.95 -10.10 -6.48
C THR A 82 10.27 -10.21 -5.71
N LEU A 83 10.24 -10.53 -4.40
CA LEU A 83 11.44 -10.75 -3.60
C LEU A 83 12.30 -11.88 -4.19
N HIS A 84 11.70 -12.99 -4.61
CA HIS A 84 12.42 -14.07 -5.28
C HIS A 84 13.07 -13.58 -6.58
N LYS A 85 12.33 -12.86 -7.41
CA LYS A 85 12.83 -12.33 -8.68
C LYS A 85 14.00 -11.36 -8.50
N ILE A 86 13.93 -10.43 -7.53
CA ILE A 86 15.01 -9.47 -7.29
C ILE A 86 16.24 -10.13 -6.65
N ALA A 87 16.06 -11.21 -5.88
CA ALA A 87 17.18 -12.02 -5.40
C ALA A 87 17.95 -12.67 -6.56
N GLU A 88 17.24 -13.20 -7.56
CA GLU A 88 17.84 -13.74 -8.80
C GLU A 88 18.57 -12.64 -9.59
N LEU A 89 18.05 -11.41 -9.62
CA LEU A 89 18.65 -10.24 -10.25
C LEU A 89 19.82 -9.65 -9.43
N LYS A 90 20.16 -10.25 -8.29
CA LYS A 90 21.29 -9.89 -7.42
C LYS A 90 21.24 -8.46 -6.88
N PHE A 91 20.06 -7.98 -6.54
CA PHE A 91 19.94 -6.81 -5.69
C PHE A 91 20.41 -7.17 -4.28
N ASP A 92 21.17 -6.28 -3.66
CA ASP A 92 21.66 -6.47 -2.30
C ASP A 92 20.92 -5.61 -1.27
N ARG A 93 20.18 -4.61 -1.74
CA ARG A 93 19.40 -3.68 -0.92
C ARG A 93 17.96 -3.61 -1.37
N VAL A 94 17.04 -3.70 -0.41
CA VAL A 94 15.61 -3.78 -0.69
C VAL A 94 14.84 -2.97 0.34
N ILE A 95 13.84 -2.24 -0.12
CA ILE A 95 12.81 -1.62 0.72
C ILE A 95 11.47 -2.26 0.35
N VAL A 96 10.78 -2.82 1.34
CA VAL A 96 9.46 -3.44 1.19
C VAL A 96 8.43 -2.59 1.89
N GLU A 97 7.44 -2.11 1.14
CA GLU A 97 6.19 -1.60 1.67
C GLU A 97 5.28 -2.80 1.98
N LEU A 98 4.86 -2.92 3.22
CA LEU A 98 3.85 -3.91 3.60
C LEU A 98 2.49 -3.44 3.10
N GLN A 99 1.85 -4.31 2.37
CA GLN A 99 0.59 -4.01 1.70
C GLN A 99 -0.58 -4.42 2.55
N GLU A 100 -1.70 -3.74 2.37
CA GLU A 100 -2.99 -4.15 2.90
C GLU A 100 -3.33 -5.58 2.48
N LEU A 101 -4.22 -6.19 3.25
CA LEU A 101 -4.80 -7.48 2.87
C LEU A 101 -5.68 -7.31 1.63
N ARG A 102 -5.12 -7.64 0.50
CA ARG A 102 -5.80 -7.59 -0.80
C ARG A 102 -5.73 -8.96 -1.44
N LEU A 103 -6.89 -9.47 -1.85
CA LEU A 103 -6.97 -10.65 -2.69
C LEU A 103 -6.93 -10.23 -4.15
N MET A 104 -5.94 -10.66 -4.89
CA MET A 104 -5.88 -10.50 -6.34
C MET A 104 -6.78 -11.56 -6.98
N LEU A 105 -7.80 -11.14 -7.73
CA LEU A 105 -8.67 -12.02 -8.53
C LEU A 105 -8.08 -12.24 -9.93
N ASP A 106 -7.45 -11.20 -10.48
CA ASP A 106 -6.67 -11.21 -11.72
C ASP A 106 -5.59 -10.11 -11.66
N ASP A 107 -4.86 -9.92 -12.75
CA ASP A 107 -3.76 -8.93 -12.83
C ASP A 107 -4.20 -7.47 -12.58
N SER A 108 -5.50 -7.19 -12.61
CA SER A 108 -6.03 -5.83 -12.53
C SER A 108 -7.20 -5.68 -11.55
N THR A 109 -7.67 -6.79 -10.98
CA THR A 109 -8.82 -6.80 -10.07
C THR A 109 -8.40 -7.33 -8.70
N HIS A 110 -8.60 -6.52 -7.69
CA HIS A 110 -8.31 -6.88 -6.31
C HIS A 110 -9.47 -6.54 -5.38
N VAL A 111 -9.58 -7.28 -4.31
CA VAL A 111 -10.54 -7.03 -3.22
C VAL A 111 -9.75 -6.60 -2.00
N CYS A 112 -10.05 -5.41 -1.49
CA CYS A 112 -9.52 -4.95 -0.22
C CYS A 112 -10.42 -5.42 0.92
N PHE A 113 -9.83 -5.97 1.97
CA PHE A 113 -10.57 -6.40 3.15
C PHE A 113 -10.43 -5.35 4.25
N LEU A 114 -11.56 -4.78 4.64
CA LEU A 114 -11.60 -3.85 5.76
C LEU A 114 -11.42 -4.59 7.09
N PRO A 115 -10.80 -3.96 8.10
CA PRO A 115 -10.64 -4.55 9.43
C PRO A 115 -11.94 -4.95 10.12
N THR A 116 -13.06 -4.34 9.72
CA THR A 116 -14.40 -4.62 10.23
C THR A 116 -15.02 -5.92 9.73
N ILE A 117 -14.42 -6.55 8.71
CA ILE A 117 -14.90 -7.82 8.14
C ILE A 117 -14.49 -8.96 9.07
N THR A 118 -15.47 -9.61 9.68
CA THR A 118 -15.25 -10.67 10.69
C THR A 118 -15.83 -12.02 10.31
N THR A 119 -16.62 -12.10 9.24
CA THR A 119 -17.33 -13.32 8.83
C THR A 119 -17.09 -13.67 7.37
N VAL A 120 -17.15 -14.96 7.05
CA VAL A 120 -17.08 -15.47 5.66
C VAL A 120 -18.15 -14.83 4.78
N LYS A 121 -19.35 -14.59 5.33
CA LYS A 121 -20.43 -13.92 4.59
C LYS A 121 -20.05 -12.50 4.18
N GLN A 122 -19.48 -11.71 5.09
CA GLN A 122 -19.00 -10.36 4.77
C GLN A 122 -17.88 -10.37 3.73
N ILE A 123 -16.96 -11.33 3.80
CA ILE A 123 -15.92 -11.51 2.78
C ILE A 123 -16.56 -11.79 1.42
N ALA A 124 -17.52 -12.69 1.35
CA ALA A 124 -18.23 -13.00 0.11
C ALA A 124 -18.99 -11.78 -0.46
N GLU A 125 -19.63 -11.00 0.42
CA GLU A 125 -20.30 -9.75 0.04
C GLU A 125 -19.32 -8.72 -0.55
N GLU A 126 -18.13 -8.54 0.04
CA GLU A 126 -17.11 -7.62 -0.49
C GLU A 126 -16.54 -8.10 -1.83
N ILE A 127 -16.29 -9.37 -2.01
CA ILE A 127 -15.90 -9.94 -3.30
C ILE A 127 -16.98 -9.64 -4.35
N SER A 128 -18.25 -9.91 -4.04
CA SER A 128 -19.35 -9.66 -4.96
C SER A 128 -19.53 -8.19 -5.31
N LYS A 129 -19.38 -7.26 -4.35
CA LYS A 129 -19.42 -5.82 -4.58
C LYS A 129 -18.29 -5.38 -5.51
N THR A 130 -17.06 -5.87 -5.27
CA THR A 130 -15.91 -5.55 -6.10
C THR A 130 -16.10 -6.00 -7.54
N ILE A 131 -16.63 -7.22 -7.74
CA ILE A 131 -16.93 -7.76 -9.06
C ILE A 131 -18.00 -6.91 -9.76
N ALA A 132 -19.08 -6.56 -9.06
CA ALA A 132 -20.13 -5.72 -9.59
C ALA A 132 -19.58 -4.36 -10.01
N TRP A 133 -18.76 -3.72 -9.18
CA TRP A 133 -18.14 -2.43 -9.47
C TRP A 133 -17.18 -2.52 -10.67
N GLN A 134 -16.37 -3.56 -10.79
CA GLN A 134 -15.48 -3.76 -11.94
C GLN A 134 -16.28 -4.01 -13.24
N SER A 135 -17.42 -4.68 -13.15
CA SER A 135 -18.31 -4.90 -14.30
C SER A 135 -18.88 -3.59 -14.86
N THR A 136 -19.16 -2.62 -14.00
CA THR A 136 -19.61 -1.28 -14.47
C THR A 136 -18.52 -0.53 -15.24
N ARG A 137 -17.25 -0.91 -15.07
CA ARG A 137 -16.09 -0.35 -15.80
C ARG A 137 -15.71 -1.16 -17.05
N GLY A 138 -16.62 -1.99 -17.56
CA GLY A 138 -16.42 -2.77 -18.78
C GLY A 138 -15.57 -4.03 -18.62
N LYS A 139 -15.20 -4.40 -17.40
CA LYS A 139 -14.51 -5.66 -17.12
C LYS A 139 -15.56 -6.76 -16.91
N GLN A 140 -15.59 -7.73 -17.80
CA GLN A 140 -16.45 -8.91 -17.65
C GLN A 140 -15.80 -9.91 -16.69
N ILE A 141 -16.02 -9.71 -15.40
CA ILE A 141 -15.66 -10.70 -14.38
C ILE A 141 -16.97 -11.36 -13.94
N VAL A 142 -17.12 -12.63 -14.27
CA VAL A 142 -18.26 -13.44 -13.82
C VAL A 142 -17.73 -14.53 -12.90
N LEU A 143 -18.03 -14.41 -11.62
CA LEU A 143 -17.81 -15.49 -10.65
C LEU A 143 -19.17 -16.02 -10.20
N MET A 144 -19.30 -17.32 -10.20
CA MET A 144 -20.48 -17.97 -9.61
C MET A 144 -20.42 -17.87 -8.08
N ASP A 145 -21.58 -17.80 -7.43
CA ASP A 145 -21.69 -17.68 -5.97
C ASP A 145 -20.92 -18.77 -5.22
N GLU A 146 -20.87 -19.99 -5.77
CA GLU A 146 -20.10 -21.09 -5.22
C GLU A 146 -18.60 -20.80 -5.22
N VAL A 147 -18.07 -20.16 -6.26
CA VAL A 147 -16.67 -19.77 -6.36
C VAL A 147 -16.37 -18.65 -5.37
N VAL A 148 -17.25 -17.66 -5.25
CA VAL A 148 -17.12 -16.57 -4.25
C VAL A 148 -17.11 -17.15 -2.84
N ASN A 149 -18.00 -18.05 -2.52
CA ASN A 149 -18.05 -18.70 -1.21
C ASN A 149 -16.84 -19.60 -0.95
N TYR A 150 -16.34 -20.29 -1.96
CA TYR A 150 -15.10 -21.07 -1.87
C TYR A 150 -13.91 -20.18 -1.55
N ILE A 151 -13.73 -19.07 -2.30
CA ILE A 151 -12.67 -18.09 -2.07
C ILE A 151 -12.76 -17.53 -0.64
N ALA A 152 -13.95 -17.08 -0.23
CA ALA A 152 -14.15 -16.50 1.10
C ALA A 152 -13.85 -17.49 2.22
N THR A 153 -14.21 -18.77 2.06
CA THR A 153 -14.07 -19.78 3.10
C THR A 153 -12.66 -20.36 3.18
N TYR A 154 -12.07 -20.70 2.04
CA TYR A 154 -10.86 -21.50 2.00
C TYR A 154 -9.60 -20.73 1.61
N ILE A 155 -9.73 -19.63 0.86
CA ILE A 155 -8.58 -18.84 0.43
C ILE A 155 -8.33 -17.70 1.39
N VAL A 156 -9.35 -16.92 1.77
CA VAL A 156 -9.22 -15.72 2.58
C VAL A 156 -9.31 -15.98 4.08
N GLY A 157 -9.80 -17.16 4.48
CA GLY A 157 -9.97 -17.54 5.90
C GLY A 157 -8.63 -17.76 6.64
N PRO A 158 -8.63 -18.63 7.66
CA PRO A 158 -7.44 -18.88 8.51
C PRO A 158 -6.19 -19.30 7.75
N VAL A 159 -6.34 -19.95 6.58
CA VAL A 159 -5.20 -20.33 5.72
C VAL A 159 -4.49 -19.11 5.19
N TYR A 160 -5.22 -18.10 4.74
CA TYR A 160 -4.64 -16.85 4.23
C TYR A 160 -3.91 -16.10 5.35
N ALA A 161 -4.50 -16.00 6.54
CA ALA A 161 -3.84 -15.41 7.70
C ALA A 161 -2.53 -16.12 8.06
N THR A 162 -2.54 -17.46 7.99
CA THR A 162 -1.34 -18.26 8.26
C THR A 162 -0.25 -18.01 7.21
N ARG A 163 -0.62 -17.95 5.94
CA ARG A 163 0.33 -17.66 4.86
C ARG A 163 0.89 -16.24 4.96
N TYR A 164 0.04 -15.26 5.25
CA TYR A 164 0.50 -13.89 5.46
C TYR A 164 1.45 -13.80 6.66
N ARG A 165 1.13 -14.47 7.77
CA ARG A 165 2.04 -14.57 8.92
C ARG A 165 3.39 -15.18 8.56
N GLN A 166 3.39 -16.24 7.72
CA GLN A 166 4.62 -16.85 7.22
C GLN A 166 5.43 -15.88 6.35
N TYR A 167 4.76 -15.10 5.51
CA TYR A 167 5.41 -14.04 4.73
C TYR A 167 6.08 -13.00 5.63
N LEU A 168 5.39 -12.47 6.65
CA LEU A 168 5.99 -11.51 7.60
C LEU A 168 7.17 -12.11 8.36
N LEU A 169 7.08 -13.36 8.79
CA LEU A 169 8.18 -14.08 9.43
C LEU A 169 9.36 -14.26 8.46
N SER A 170 9.11 -14.47 7.18
CA SER A 170 10.17 -14.55 6.17
C SER A 170 10.89 -13.22 5.98
N LEU A 171 10.17 -12.10 5.97
CA LEU A 171 10.74 -10.75 5.95
C LEU A 171 11.63 -10.47 7.16
N LYS A 172 11.26 -10.99 8.33
CA LYS A 172 12.05 -10.82 9.56
C LYS A 172 13.28 -11.70 9.64
N SER A 173 13.23 -12.94 9.13
CA SER A 173 14.22 -13.97 9.45
C SER A 173 14.93 -14.62 8.28
N ILE A 174 14.33 -14.64 7.10
CA ILE A 174 14.86 -15.29 5.90
C ILE A 174 15.49 -14.27 4.96
N TRP A 175 14.71 -13.30 4.53
CA TRP A 175 15.14 -12.31 3.54
C TRP A 175 16.33 -11.44 3.99
N PRO A 176 16.53 -11.09 5.28
CA PRO A 176 17.75 -10.42 5.74
C PRO A 176 19.04 -11.25 5.60
N LYS A 177 18.92 -12.55 5.32
CA LYS A 177 20.08 -13.42 5.01
C LYS A 177 20.36 -13.50 3.50
N VAL A 178 19.38 -13.14 2.67
CA VAL A 178 19.49 -13.12 1.21
C VAL A 178 19.96 -11.74 0.74
N PHE A 179 19.36 -10.69 1.26
CA PHE A 179 19.72 -9.30 0.97
C PHE A 179 20.65 -8.75 2.04
N ASN A 180 21.69 -8.07 1.63
CA ASN A 180 22.63 -7.43 2.57
C ASN A 180 21.92 -6.44 3.49
N LYS A 181 20.96 -5.70 2.92
CA LYS A 181 20.16 -4.70 3.65
C LYS A 181 18.69 -4.77 3.21
N LEU A 182 17.83 -4.99 4.17
CA LEU A 182 16.39 -5.04 4.00
C LEU A 182 15.71 -4.05 4.96
N GLY A 183 14.97 -3.10 4.40
CA GLY A 183 14.09 -2.21 5.13
C GLY A 183 12.62 -2.59 4.90
N VAL A 184 11.82 -2.53 5.95
CA VAL A 184 10.39 -2.82 5.89
C VAL A 184 9.65 -1.64 6.50
N TRP A 185 8.56 -1.24 5.88
CA TRP A 185 7.65 -0.21 6.38
C TRP A 185 6.20 -0.51 6.01
N ALA A 186 5.25 0.13 6.66
CA ALA A 186 3.83 0.04 6.33
C ALA A 186 3.22 1.43 6.29
N TYR A 187 2.35 1.68 5.30
CA TYR A 187 1.57 2.91 5.23
C TYR A 187 0.35 2.83 6.16
N LEU A 188 -0.41 1.75 6.06
CA LEU A 188 -1.62 1.49 6.84
C LEU A 188 -1.41 0.33 7.83
N PRO A 189 -2.11 0.33 8.97
CA PRO A 189 -2.13 -0.81 9.86
C PRO A 189 -2.81 -1.99 9.16
N ILE A 190 -2.18 -3.15 9.20
CA ILE A 190 -2.76 -4.37 8.63
C ILE A 190 -3.41 -5.17 9.73
N ASN A 191 -4.67 -4.88 9.96
CA ASN A 191 -5.52 -5.64 10.85
C ASN A 191 -6.16 -6.81 10.09
N MET A 192 -5.95 -8.02 10.58
CA MET A 192 -6.63 -9.19 10.02
C MET A 192 -8.11 -9.12 10.36
N PRO A 193 -9.03 -9.13 9.37
CA PRO A 193 -10.47 -8.96 9.61
C PRO A 193 -11.08 -9.98 10.59
N TRP A 194 -10.47 -11.17 10.68
CA TRP A 194 -10.94 -12.29 11.52
C TRP A 194 -10.05 -12.54 12.75
N SER A 195 -9.03 -11.76 12.95
CA SER A 195 -8.10 -11.88 14.06
C SER A 195 -8.08 -10.56 14.84
N LYS A 196 -8.19 -10.63 16.16
CA LYS A 196 -7.95 -9.48 17.04
C LYS A 196 -6.44 -9.20 17.25
N VAL A 197 -5.60 -9.95 16.57
CA VAL A 197 -4.14 -9.90 16.71
C VAL A 197 -3.58 -8.99 15.64
N ASP A 198 -2.92 -7.95 16.05
CA ASP A 198 -2.04 -7.18 15.18
C ASP A 198 -0.79 -8.01 14.86
N LEU A 199 -0.79 -8.61 13.67
CA LEU A 199 0.31 -9.45 13.23
C LEU A 199 1.62 -8.67 13.05
N HIS A 200 1.55 -7.38 12.75
CA HIS A 200 2.75 -6.56 12.65
C HIS A 200 3.38 -6.35 14.01
N ALA A 201 2.59 -5.97 15.01
CA ALA A 201 3.07 -5.84 16.38
C ALA A 201 3.57 -7.18 16.94
N GLU A 202 2.88 -8.28 16.64
CA GLU A 202 3.32 -9.63 17.07
C GLU A 202 4.68 -10.01 16.48
N ILE A 203 4.90 -9.76 15.17
CA ILE A 203 6.08 -10.24 14.47
C ILE A 203 7.24 -9.26 14.57
N PHE A 204 7.01 -7.98 14.35
CA PHE A 204 8.05 -6.97 14.32
C PHE A 204 8.22 -6.25 15.66
N SER A 205 7.28 -6.42 16.60
CA SER A 205 7.29 -5.73 17.88
C SER A 205 7.36 -4.21 17.66
N ASN A 206 8.29 -3.52 18.33
CA ASN A 206 8.52 -2.09 18.17
C ASN A 206 9.52 -1.75 17.05
N GLU A 207 9.91 -2.71 16.22
CA GLU A 207 10.88 -2.50 15.13
C GLU A 207 10.24 -1.91 13.88
N LEU A 208 8.91 -2.05 13.75
CA LEU A 208 8.13 -1.54 12.63
C LEU A 208 7.18 -0.45 13.13
N ASN A 209 7.40 0.79 12.69
CA ASN A 209 6.42 1.85 12.86
C ASN A 209 5.53 1.91 11.60
N ILE A 210 4.25 2.17 11.82
CA ILE A 210 3.24 2.32 10.77
C ILE A 210 3.01 3.81 10.55
N PHE A 211 2.98 4.24 9.28
CA PHE A 211 2.89 5.66 8.95
C PHE A 211 1.60 6.29 9.49
N GLU A 212 0.46 5.62 9.31
CA GLU A 212 -0.84 6.10 9.81
C GLU A 212 -0.82 6.29 11.33
N ASP A 213 -0.42 5.28 12.08
CA ASP A 213 -0.40 5.30 13.54
C ASP A 213 0.61 6.32 14.09
N THR A 214 1.73 6.50 13.40
CA THR A 214 2.84 7.34 13.88
C THR A 214 2.69 8.79 13.46
N VAL A 215 2.26 9.06 12.25
CA VAL A 215 2.23 10.42 11.69
C VAL A 215 0.82 10.99 11.70
N ILE A 216 -0.17 10.23 11.24
CA ILE A 216 -1.55 10.73 11.11
C ILE A 216 -2.21 10.83 12.49
N GLU A 217 -2.12 9.78 13.30
CA GLU A 217 -2.72 9.82 14.64
C GLU A 217 -2.01 10.80 15.58
N GLU A 218 -0.68 10.97 15.45
CA GLU A 218 0.06 11.96 16.21
C GLU A 218 -0.41 13.38 15.85
N TRP A 219 -0.54 13.67 14.56
CA TRP A 219 -1.07 14.95 14.08
C TRP A 219 -2.51 15.23 14.57
N ILE A 220 -3.38 14.22 14.55
CA ILE A 220 -4.74 14.35 15.10
C ILE A 220 -4.69 14.63 16.61
N ARG A 221 -3.78 13.99 17.33
CA ARG A 221 -3.63 14.15 18.78
C ARG A 221 -3.07 15.51 19.19
N GLU A 222 -2.26 16.15 18.35
CA GLU A 222 -1.71 17.49 18.60
C GLU A 222 -2.79 18.57 18.66
N ASP A 223 -3.82 18.50 17.82
CA ASP A 223 -4.96 19.43 17.83
C ASP A 223 -6.29 18.69 17.53
N PRO A 224 -6.87 17.97 18.49
CA PRO A 224 -8.07 17.17 18.26
C PRO A 224 -9.33 17.96 17.89
N ILE A 225 -9.30 19.29 18.04
CA ILE A 225 -10.43 20.16 17.70
C ILE A 225 -10.44 20.46 16.20
N ASN A 226 -9.27 20.75 15.63
CA ASN A 226 -9.14 21.15 14.23
C ASN A 226 -8.64 20.00 13.34
N ASN A 227 -7.95 19.04 13.93
CA ASN A 227 -7.36 17.92 13.20
C ASN A 227 -8.28 16.70 13.30
N SER A 228 -8.59 16.12 12.14
CA SER A 228 -9.38 14.90 11.99
C SER A 228 -8.82 14.10 10.81
N TYR A 229 -9.24 12.85 10.68
CA TYR A 229 -8.83 12.03 9.54
C TYR A 229 -9.24 12.66 8.20
N ASP A 230 -10.44 13.23 8.12
CA ASP A 230 -10.90 13.93 6.92
C ASP A 230 -10.07 15.17 6.60
N SER A 231 -9.71 15.97 7.60
CA SER A 231 -8.84 17.14 7.38
C SER A 231 -7.39 16.73 7.00
N TRP A 232 -6.91 15.59 7.48
CA TRP A 232 -5.65 14.99 6.99
C TRP A 232 -5.72 14.67 5.52
N ILE A 233 -6.77 13.93 5.11
CA ILE A 233 -6.99 13.58 3.71
C ILE A 233 -7.03 14.82 2.82
N ASP A 234 -7.78 15.84 3.22
CA ASP A 234 -7.91 17.08 2.45
C ASP A 234 -6.57 17.87 2.34
N MET A 235 -5.69 17.73 3.30
CA MET A 235 -4.40 18.45 3.35
C MET A 235 -3.25 17.69 2.67
N TYR A 236 -3.18 16.38 2.84
CA TYR A 236 -2.02 15.56 2.51
C TYR A 236 -2.28 14.46 1.48
N CYS A 237 -3.53 14.23 1.09
CA CYS A 237 -3.86 13.31 0.01
C CYS A 237 -4.25 14.06 -1.26
N GLY A 238 -4.16 13.36 -2.38
CA GLY A 238 -4.64 13.81 -3.67
C GLY A 238 -6.16 13.73 -3.78
N VAL A 239 -6.67 13.96 -4.99
CA VAL A 239 -8.11 13.99 -5.27
C VAL A 239 -8.81 12.66 -5.03
N ASP A 240 -8.09 11.56 -5.12
CA ASP A 240 -8.61 10.22 -4.83
C ASP A 240 -8.82 9.99 -3.33
N ARG A 241 -8.38 10.91 -2.50
CA ARG A 241 -8.47 10.83 -1.05
C ARG A 241 -7.77 9.60 -0.44
N GLN A 242 -6.84 9.00 -1.16
CA GLN A 242 -6.10 7.80 -0.77
C GLN A 242 -4.59 7.97 -0.90
N HIS A 243 -4.12 8.45 -2.06
CA HIS A 243 -2.70 8.60 -2.29
C HIS A 243 -2.21 9.96 -1.83
N ALA A 244 -1.02 9.97 -1.25
CA ALA A 244 -0.41 11.20 -0.74
C ALA A 244 -0.15 12.20 -1.88
N ASN A 245 -0.48 13.47 -1.65
CA ASN A 245 -0.05 14.58 -2.50
C ASN A 245 1.44 14.94 -2.22
N GLU A 246 1.96 15.97 -2.86
CA GLU A 246 3.37 16.37 -2.71
C GLU A 246 3.77 16.59 -1.23
N LYS A 247 2.91 17.22 -0.42
CA LYS A 247 3.16 17.40 1.02
C LYS A 247 3.15 16.07 1.77
N GLY A 248 2.19 15.21 1.46
CA GLY A 248 2.09 13.88 2.05
C GLY A 248 3.30 13.00 1.67
N MET A 249 3.80 13.09 0.43
CA MET A 249 5.00 12.39 -0.01
C MET A 249 6.25 12.82 0.77
N GLN A 250 6.39 14.11 1.09
CA GLN A 250 7.48 14.59 1.93
C GLN A 250 7.38 14.02 3.35
N LEU A 251 6.18 13.93 3.93
CA LEU A 251 5.98 13.31 5.25
C LEU A 251 6.35 11.82 5.23
N ILE A 252 6.03 11.11 4.14
CA ILE A 252 6.45 9.70 3.98
C ILE A 252 7.99 9.61 4.00
N VAL A 253 8.69 10.46 3.28
CA VAL A 253 10.16 10.48 3.29
C VAL A 253 10.71 10.75 4.69
N ASP A 254 10.18 11.75 5.37
CA ASP A 254 10.63 12.11 6.73
C ASP A 254 10.36 10.98 7.74
N PHE A 255 9.24 10.29 7.59
CA PHE A 255 8.92 9.09 8.36
C PHE A 255 9.88 7.95 8.05
N LEU A 256 10.09 7.61 6.77
CA LEU A 256 10.98 6.53 6.35
C LEU A 256 12.40 6.73 6.86
N LEU A 257 12.92 7.95 6.81
CA LEU A 257 14.26 8.28 7.26
C LEU A 257 14.44 8.23 8.79
N LYS A 258 13.36 8.15 9.55
CA LYS A 258 13.41 7.90 11.00
C LYS A 258 13.39 6.40 11.33
N GLN A 259 13.07 5.51 10.36
CA GLN A 259 13.05 4.07 10.60
C GLN A 259 14.46 3.47 10.59
N PRO A 260 14.93 2.82 11.66
CA PRO A 260 16.29 2.26 11.69
C PRO A 260 16.55 1.20 10.62
N SER A 261 15.52 0.40 10.24
CA SER A 261 15.65 -0.59 9.18
C SER A 261 15.85 0.05 7.81
N ILE A 262 15.17 1.17 7.55
CA ILE A 262 15.28 1.92 6.31
C ILE A 262 16.60 2.69 6.23
N GLN A 263 17.03 3.33 7.34
CA GLN A 263 18.31 4.05 7.38
C GLN A 263 19.48 3.13 7.00
N LYS A 264 19.48 1.89 7.51
CA LYS A 264 20.51 0.88 7.18
C LYS A 264 20.58 0.57 5.67
N VAL A 265 19.49 0.75 4.92
CA VAL A 265 19.50 0.51 3.47
C VAL A 265 20.36 1.55 2.76
N PHE A 266 20.46 2.77 3.27
CA PHE A 266 21.24 3.86 2.66
C PHE A 266 22.70 3.92 3.12
N GLU A 267 23.05 3.30 4.22
CA GLU A 267 24.45 3.16 4.67
C GLU A 267 25.26 2.24 3.74
#